data_6814ba1eab6a251ddf44a6a57398d12f
#
_entry.id   6814ba1eab6a251ddf44a6a57398d12f
#
_cell.length_a   1.000
_cell.length_b   1.000
_cell.length_c   1.000
_cell.angle_alpha   90.00
_cell.angle_beta   90.00
_cell.angle_gamma   90.00
#
_symmetry.space_group_name_H-M   'P 1'
#
loop_
_entity.id
_entity.type
_entity.pdbx_description
1 polymer ?
#
loop_
_entity_poly.entity_id
_entity_poly.type
_entity_poly.pdbx_seq_one_letter_code
_entity_poly.pdbx_strand_id
1 'polypeptide(L)'
;MTFSRLALTLRARWRAALAAFALVLGAGALLTALLPRQYTAEGTVMLDVRTADPIAGTPLQPLAFASYMATQADLLLSERVLRGALRRTGLDQDEELDTRWKEATGGRGDKLSWLADALLQEAEVVPARESNVLTLRYTDASAQRAADVVNAIIESYIATTVELRAESARQQDAFFDQRAKVLRDAVQQAQAALSEHQRQAGLVANDERLDIENARLSDLSSQLVAARGAAQEAATRQGLASRDPAQMPEVMAHPLVSGLMAQLAQQQVRLQELETRLQAAHPSVVEARTSIEQLRRQIDEQARKVATGLGINRSVGDSRVAQLQAAVDAQRAKVMELKLKRERAGVLQRDLDNAVQAYASVSKRSDYASMEGQATLNNVSRLKQATPPALPSQPRVAVNLAVALVLATLAALATAVVREVRDPRLRDEADIEQLLGQVALGRLPDHRALRGPSDQWQRLVAPQPATGGAHG
;
A
#
# COMPACT_ATOMS: atom_id res chain seq x y z
N MET A 1 -50.00 3.53 -53.96
CA MET A 1 -51.00 4.58 -53.73
C MET A 1 -50.27 5.92 -53.67
N THR A 2 -50.61 6.82 -54.58
CA THR A 2 -50.01 8.18 -54.59
C THR A 2 -50.58 9.04 -53.46
N PHE A 3 -49.82 9.96 -52.89
CA PHE A 3 -50.22 10.83 -51.76
C PHE A 3 -51.56 11.57 -52.02
N SER A 4 -51.84 11.91 -53.26
CA SER A 4 -53.13 12.52 -53.69
C SER A 4 -54.33 11.59 -53.52
N ARG A 5 -54.21 10.28 -53.76
CA ARG A 5 -55.23 9.29 -53.52
C ARG A 5 -55.55 9.08 -52.07
N LEU A 6 -54.49 9.07 -51.18
CA LEU A 6 -54.65 9.00 -49.71
C LEU A 6 -55.47 10.20 -49.19
N ALA A 7 -55.21 11.40 -49.68
CA ALA A 7 -55.96 12.61 -49.27
C ALA A 7 -57.42 12.54 -49.68
N LEU A 8 -57.74 12.04 -50.88
CA LEU A 8 -59.12 11.90 -51.39
C LEU A 8 -59.90 10.82 -50.62
N THR A 9 -59.25 9.66 -50.30
CA THR A 9 -59.87 8.58 -49.49
C THR A 9 -60.12 9.04 -48.06
N LEU A 10 -59.22 9.78 -47.45
CA LEU A 10 -59.36 10.33 -46.11
C LEU A 10 -60.50 11.34 -46.04
N ARG A 11 -60.63 12.21 -47.02
CA ARG A 11 -61.73 13.20 -47.14
C ARG A 11 -63.06 12.53 -47.33
N ALA A 12 -63.13 11.43 -48.04
CA ALA A 12 -64.38 10.71 -48.33
C ALA A 12 -64.85 9.82 -47.14
N ARG A 13 -63.93 9.24 -46.38
CA ARG A 13 -64.22 8.35 -45.24
C ARG A 13 -63.91 9.00 -43.89
N TRP A 14 -63.87 10.36 -43.84
CA TRP A 14 -63.43 11.14 -42.65
C TRP A 14 -64.20 10.75 -41.37
N ARG A 15 -65.48 10.42 -41.46
CA ARG A 15 -66.32 9.99 -40.32
C ARG A 15 -65.83 8.66 -39.72
N ALA A 16 -65.42 7.71 -40.54
CA ALA A 16 -64.92 6.41 -40.10
C ALA A 16 -63.50 6.53 -39.56
N ALA A 17 -62.66 7.32 -40.22
CA ALA A 17 -61.30 7.64 -39.76
C ALA A 17 -61.34 8.39 -38.45
N LEU A 18 -62.21 9.39 -38.31
CA LEU A 18 -62.37 10.17 -37.05
C LEU A 18 -62.94 9.32 -35.91
N ALA A 19 -63.87 8.41 -36.20
CA ALA A 19 -64.37 7.46 -35.20
C ALA A 19 -63.28 6.51 -34.70
N ALA A 20 -62.43 5.95 -35.60
CA ALA A 20 -61.30 5.11 -35.23
C ALA A 20 -60.23 5.90 -34.47
N PHE A 21 -59.92 7.12 -34.91
CA PHE A 21 -59.03 8.02 -34.20
C PHE A 21 -59.51 8.34 -32.78
N ALA A 22 -60.77 8.74 -32.63
CA ALA A 22 -61.34 9.07 -31.32
C ALA A 22 -61.42 7.84 -30.39
N LEU A 23 -61.67 6.66 -30.93
CA LEU A 23 -61.73 5.40 -30.17
C LEU A 23 -60.31 5.04 -29.62
N VAL A 24 -59.31 5.03 -30.49
CA VAL A 24 -57.93 4.70 -30.07
C VAL A 24 -57.35 5.75 -29.13
N LEU A 25 -57.53 7.04 -29.43
CA LEU A 25 -57.10 8.10 -28.56
C LEU A 25 -57.81 8.08 -27.21
N GLY A 26 -59.13 7.88 -27.21
CA GLY A 26 -59.93 7.73 -25.99
C GLY A 26 -59.52 6.53 -25.15
N ALA A 27 -59.30 5.38 -25.81
CA ALA A 27 -58.81 4.17 -25.14
C ALA A 27 -57.40 4.42 -24.52
N GLY A 28 -56.48 5.07 -25.24
CA GLY A 28 -55.17 5.43 -24.73
C GLY A 28 -55.21 6.42 -23.56
N ALA A 29 -56.10 7.39 -23.62
CA ALA A 29 -56.33 8.33 -22.51
C ALA A 29 -56.93 7.64 -21.28
N LEU A 30 -57.91 6.78 -21.49
CA LEU A 30 -58.56 6.00 -20.43
C LEU A 30 -57.54 5.04 -19.76
N LEU A 31 -56.77 4.30 -20.57
CA LEU A 31 -55.72 3.44 -20.05
C LEU A 31 -54.69 4.21 -19.20
N THR A 32 -54.24 5.38 -19.68
CA THR A 32 -53.32 6.23 -18.94
C THR A 32 -53.93 6.75 -17.64
N ALA A 33 -55.21 7.01 -17.59
CA ALA A 33 -55.92 7.48 -16.39
C ALA A 33 -56.17 6.38 -15.35
N LEU A 34 -56.27 5.10 -15.82
CA LEU A 34 -56.47 3.92 -14.96
C LEU A 34 -55.15 3.36 -14.38
N LEU A 35 -53.97 3.75 -14.94
CA LEU A 35 -52.71 3.30 -14.41
C LEU A 35 -52.46 3.93 -13.02
N PRO A 36 -51.96 3.14 -12.01
CA PRO A 36 -51.72 3.66 -10.68
C PRO A 36 -50.63 4.74 -10.73
N ARG A 37 -50.85 5.80 -9.97
CA ARG A 37 -49.85 6.88 -9.85
C ARG A 37 -48.70 6.40 -9.01
N GLN A 38 -47.47 6.63 -9.46
CA GLN A 38 -46.24 6.32 -8.75
C GLN A 38 -45.44 7.61 -8.54
N TYR A 39 -44.80 7.69 -7.38
CA TYR A 39 -44.02 8.84 -6.95
C TYR A 39 -42.57 8.42 -6.68
N THR A 40 -41.62 9.08 -7.30
CA THR A 40 -40.20 8.81 -7.11
C THR A 40 -39.58 9.90 -6.25
N ALA A 41 -39.12 9.53 -5.07
CA ALA A 41 -38.34 10.41 -4.20
C ALA A 41 -36.83 10.24 -4.45
N GLU A 42 -36.07 11.33 -4.26
CA GLU A 42 -34.64 11.36 -4.45
C GLU A 42 -33.92 11.92 -3.22
N GLY A 43 -32.89 11.21 -2.76
CA GLY A 43 -31.96 11.66 -1.73
C GLY A 43 -30.52 11.52 -2.19
N THR A 44 -29.63 12.38 -1.69
CA THR A 44 -28.23 12.35 -2.07
C THR A 44 -27.30 12.24 -0.87
N VAL A 45 -26.26 11.42 -1.01
CA VAL A 45 -25.20 11.21 -0.03
C VAL A 45 -23.86 11.59 -0.65
N MET A 46 -23.04 12.28 0.10
CA MET A 46 -21.66 12.60 -0.26
C MET A 46 -20.71 11.69 0.52
N LEU A 47 -19.75 11.10 -0.19
CA LEU A 47 -18.72 10.24 0.37
C LEU A 47 -17.41 11.01 0.49
N ASP A 48 -16.78 11.02 1.67
CA ASP A 48 -15.43 11.56 1.81
C ASP A 48 -14.39 10.48 1.46
N VAL A 49 -13.78 10.64 0.29
CA VAL A 49 -12.80 9.69 -0.26
C VAL A 49 -11.39 9.92 0.30
N ARG A 50 -11.15 11.04 1.00
CA ARG A 50 -9.80 11.43 1.48
C ARG A 50 -9.28 10.56 2.63
N THR A 51 -10.14 9.79 3.27
CA THR A 51 -9.80 8.98 4.44
C THR A 51 -9.63 7.49 4.16
N ALA A 52 -9.48 7.09 2.90
CA ALA A 52 -9.39 5.67 2.55
C ALA A 52 -8.15 4.96 3.13
N ASP A 53 -7.04 5.68 3.36
CA ASP A 53 -5.88 5.17 4.10
C ASP A 53 -5.12 6.33 4.77
N PRO A 54 -5.27 6.52 6.09
CA PRO A 54 -4.56 7.57 6.83
C PRO A 54 -3.04 7.32 6.89
N ILE A 55 -2.57 6.11 6.56
CA ILE A 55 -1.15 5.74 6.63
C ILE A 55 -0.47 5.90 5.27
N ALA A 56 -1.16 5.56 4.18
CA ALA A 56 -0.58 5.59 2.84
C ALA A 56 -0.62 6.98 2.18
N GLY A 57 -1.56 7.86 2.55
CA GLY A 57 -1.63 9.25 2.05
C GLY A 57 -1.75 9.41 0.54
N THR A 58 -1.90 8.32 -0.20
CA THR A 58 -1.96 8.33 -1.66
C THR A 58 -3.38 8.56 -2.15
N PRO A 59 -3.63 9.56 -3.00
CA PRO A 59 -4.93 9.73 -3.62
C PRO A 59 -5.28 8.50 -4.46
N LEU A 60 -6.55 8.07 -4.37
CA LEU A 60 -7.07 6.96 -5.17
C LEU A 60 -6.91 7.26 -6.66
N GLN A 61 -6.36 6.33 -7.41
CA GLN A 61 -6.31 6.42 -8.87
C GLN A 61 -7.73 6.43 -9.45
N PRO A 62 -7.98 7.07 -10.61
CA PRO A 62 -9.32 7.22 -11.18
C PRO A 62 -10.09 5.90 -11.34
N LEU A 63 -9.39 4.82 -11.67
CA LEU A 63 -10.01 3.48 -11.80
C LEU A 63 -10.44 2.92 -10.44
N ALA A 64 -9.65 3.13 -9.40
CA ALA A 64 -9.97 2.73 -8.03
C ALA A 64 -11.13 3.57 -7.46
N PHE A 65 -11.27 4.82 -7.88
CA PHE A 65 -12.37 5.68 -7.50
C PHE A 65 -13.72 5.16 -8.04
N ALA A 66 -13.79 4.81 -9.32
CA ALA A 66 -15.03 4.27 -9.92
C ALA A 66 -15.45 2.95 -9.25
N SER A 67 -14.49 2.06 -9.00
CA SER A 67 -14.73 0.80 -8.28
C SER A 67 -15.19 1.05 -6.83
N TYR A 68 -14.61 2.00 -6.14
CA TYR A 68 -15.03 2.38 -4.79
C TYR A 68 -16.48 2.90 -4.78
N MET A 69 -16.83 3.79 -5.70
CA MET A 69 -18.21 4.33 -5.83
C MET A 69 -19.23 3.24 -6.13
N ALA A 70 -18.88 2.27 -7.00
CA ALA A 70 -19.73 1.12 -7.28
C ALA A 70 -19.95 0.24 -6.03
N THR A 71 -18.86 -0.05 -5.30
CA THR A 71 -18.96 -0.82 -4.04
C THR A 71 -19.82 -0.10 -3.00
N GLN A 72 -19.73 1.23 -2.90
CA GLN A 72 -20.56 2.00 -1.98
C GLN A 72 -22.04 2.03 -2.41
N ALA A 73 -22.31 2.04 -3.72
CA ALA A 73 -23.66 1.91 -4.23
C ALA A 73 -24.27 0.54 -3.89
N ASP A 74 -23.50 -0.56 -4.07
CA ASP A 74 -23.91 -1.90 -3.69
C ASP A 74 -24.13 -2.03 -2.17
N LEU A 75 -23.29 -1.41 -1.37
CA LEU A 75 -23.44 -1.39 0.09
C LEU A 75 -24.72 -0.65 0.51
N LEU A 76 -25.05 0.46 -0.16
CA LEU A 76 -26.26 1.25 0.11
C LEU A 76 -27.54 0.46 -0.16
N LEU A 77 -27.51 -0.44 -1.17
CA LEU A 77 -28.60 -1.35 -1.49
C LEU A 77 -28.45 -2.74 -0.83
N SER A 78 -27.48 -2.92 0.06
CA SER A 78 -27.29 -4.22 0.71
C SER A 78 -28.47 -4.59 1.61
N GLU A 79 -28.74 -5.87 1.73
CA GLU A 79 -29.80 -6.40 2.61
C GLU A 79 -29.69 -5.86 4.03
N ARG A 80 -28.48 -5.74 4.59
CA ARG A 80 -28.24 -5.18 5.93
C ARG A 80 -28.77 -3.75 6.08
N VAL A 81 -28.53 -2.91 5.09
CA VAL A 81 -28.99 -1.51 5.06
C VAL A 81 -30.51 -1.46 4.87
N LEU A 82 -31.05 -2.24 3.91
CA LEU A 82 -32.49 -2.27 3.62
C LEU A 82 -33.30 -2.79 4.82
N ARG A 83 -32.84 -3.84 5.51
CA ARG A 83 -33.45 -4.32 6.76
C ARG A 83 -33.44 -3.27 7.86
N GLY A 84 -32.35 -2.50 7.97
CA GLY A 84 -32.26 -1.38 8.90
C GLY A 84 -33.25 -0.26 8.57
N ALA A 85 -33.46 0.01 7.28
CA ALA A 85 -34.44 1.00 6.81
C ALA A 85 -35.90 0.54 7.07
N LEU A 86 -36.21 -0.72 6.83
CA LEU A 86 -37.52 -1.32 7.13
C LEU A 86 -37.91 -1.18 8.61
N ARG A 87 -36.97 -1.43 9.52
CA ARG A 87 -37.19 -1.26 10.96
C ARG A 87 -37.38 0.19 11.35
N ARG A 88 -36.67 1.13 10.70
CA ARG A 88 -36.79 2.58 10.98
C ARG A 88 -38.10 3.18 10.50
N THR A 89 -38.62 2.69 9.38
CA THR A 89 -39.90 3.11 8.81
C THR A 89 -41.10 2.40 9.44
N GLY A 90 -40.89 1.35 10.22
CA GLY A 90 -41.95 0.51 10.78
C GLY A 90 -42.65 -0.38 9.73
N LEU A 91 -42.15 -0.45 8.50
CA LEU A 91 -42.70 -1.28 7.44
C LEU A 91 -42.64 -2.80 7.73
N ASP A 92 -41.76 -3.20 8.64
CA ASP A 92 -41.67 -4.58 9.14
C ASP A 92 -42.86 -4.99 9.99
N GLN A 93 -43.61 -4.01 10.54
CA GLN A 93 -44.79 -4.21 11.40
C GLN A 93 -46.11 -3.90 10.65
N ASP A 94 -46.05 -3.55 9.36
CA ASP A 94 -47.23 -3.23 8.55
C ASP A 94 -48.03 -4.50 8.27
N GLU A 95 -49.32 -4.49 8.62
CA GLU A 95 -50.26 -5.63 8.44
C GLU A 95 -50.56 -5.91 6.96
N GLU A 96 -50.60 -4.87 6.12
CA GLU A 96 -50.84 -5.05 4.68
C GLU A 96 -49.64 -5.77 4.03
N LEU A 97 -48.42 -5.39 4.39
CA LEU A 97 -47.18 -6.03 3.92
C LEU A 97 -47.02 -7.47 4.47
N ASP A 98 -47.52 -7.70 5.70
CA ASP A 98 -47.54 -9.04 6.30
C ASP A 98 -48.49 -9.99 5.52
N THR A 99 -49.65 -9.48 5.15
CA THR A 99 -50.62 -10.25 4.33
C THR A 99 -50.05 -10.55 2.98
N ARG A 100 -49.46 -9.57 2.30
CA ARG A 100 -48.82 -9.77 0.99
C ARG A 100 -47.67 -10.79 1.03
N TRP A 101 -46.84 -10.76 2.07
CA TRP A 101 -45.77 -11.73 2.29
C TRP A 101 -46.33 -13.15 2.46
N LYS A 102 -47.38 -13.30 3.30
CA LYS A 102 -48.03 -14.60 3.50
C LYS A 102 -48.68 -15.13 2.23
N GLU A 103 -49.31 -14.28 1.44
CA GLU A 103 -49.91 -14.67 0.14
C GLU A 103 -48.84 -15.07 -0.88
N ALA A 104 -47.73 -14.34 -0.96
CA ALA A 104 -46.66 -14.59 -1.92
C ALA A 104 -45.81 -15.81 -1.58
N THR A 105 -45.56 -16.08 -0.27
CA THR A 105 -44.60 -17.11 0.16
C THR A 105 -45.23 -18.28 0.90
N GLY A 106 -46.53 -18.20 1.17
CA GLY A 106 -47.21 -19.15 2.06
C GLY A 106 -46.75 -19.06 3.50
N GLY A 107 -46.21 -17.93 3.91
CA GLY A 107 -45.66 -17.70 5.25
C GLY A 107 -44.31 -18.37 5.49
N ARG A 108 -43.57 -18.75 4.44
CA ARG A 108 -42.26 -19.41 4.51
C ARG A 108 -41.14 -18.41 4.25
N GLY A 109 -40.03 -18.56 4.99
CA GLY A 109 -38.84 -17.71 4.85
C GLY A 109 -38.85 -16.50 5.80
N ASP A 110 -37.78 -15.71 5.71
CA ASP A 110 -37.64 -14.48 6.52
C ASP A 110 -38.43 -13.33 5.85
N LYS A 111 -39.42 -12.78 6.57
CA LYS A 111 -40.23 -11.66 6.12
C LYS A 111 -39.36 -10.42 5.81
N LEU A 112 -38.35 -10.15 6.66
CA LEU A 112 -37.48 -8.98 6.47
C LEU A 112 -36.62 -9.08 5.20
N SER A 113 -36.11 -10.27 4.87
CA SER A 113 -35.39 -10.49 3.62
C SER A 113 -36.30 -10.31 2.42
N TRP A 114 -37.52 -10.87 2.45
CA TRP A 114 -38.49 -10.68 1.38
C TRP A 114 -38.90 -9.23 1.14
N LEU A 115 -39.09 -8.46 2.25
CA LEU A 115 -39.36 -7.03 2.15
C LEU A 115 -38.15 -6.26 1.64
N ALA A 116 -36.93 -6.63 2.03
CA ALA A 116 -35.71 -6.02 1.52
C ALA A 116 -35.54 -6.24 0.01
N ASP A 117 -35.84 -7.44 -0.47
CA ASP A 117 -35.84 -7.75 -1.91
C ASP A 117 -36.87 -6.93 -2.67
N ALA A 118 -38.07 -6.75 -2.09
CA ALA A 118 -39.11 -5.90 -2.69
C ALA A 118 -38.67 -4.41 -2.74
N LEU A 119 -38.00 -3.89 -1.70
CA LEU A 119 -37.42 -2.54 -1.73
C LEU A 119 -36.31 -2.42 -2.78
N LEU A 120 -35.49 -3.46 -2.94
CA LEU A 120 -34.39 -3.49 -3.91
C LEU A 120 -34.88 -3.37 -5.35
N GLN A 121 -36.04 -3.94 -5.68
CA GLN A 121 -36.63 -3.86 -7.03
C GLN A 121 -37.04 -2.44 -7.41
N GLU A 122 -37.47 -1.64 -6.45
CA GLU A 122 -37.96 -0.27 -6.68
C GLU A 122 -36.94 0.83 -6.33
N ALA A 123 -35.78 0.44 -5.78
CA ALA A 123 -34.69 1.32 -5.41
C ALA A 123 -33.60 1.33 -6.48
N GLU A 124 -33.16 2.51 -6.86
CA GLU A 124 -32.07 2.73 -7.81
C GLU A 124 -31.02 3.65 -7.21
N VAL A 125 -29.73 3.27 -7.29
CA VAL A 125 -28.61 4.13 -6.92
C VAL A 125 -27.84 4.52 -8.15
N VAL A 126 -27.73 5.83 -8.36
CA VAL A 126 -26.98 6.40 -9.49
C VAL A 126 -25.78 7.15 -8.98
N PRO A 127 -24.56 6.65 -9.18
CA PRO A 127 -23.36 7.41 -8.92
C PRO A 127 -23.26 8.61 -9.85
N ALA A 128 -22.98 9.79 -9.29
CA ALA A 128 -22.74 10.96 -10.13
C ALA A 128 -21.38 10.84 -10.85
N ARG A 129 -21.36 11.23 -12.11
CA ARG A 129 -20.11 11.21 -12.89
C ARG A 129 -19.11 12.21 -12.30
N GLU A 130 -17.87 11.77 -12.06
CA GLU A 130 -16.74 12.61 -11.62
C GLU A 130 -16.95 13.30 -10.25
N SER A 131 -17.88 12.84 -9.43
CA SER A 131 -18.10 13.38 -8.09
C SER A 131 -18.37 12.29 -7.04
N ASN A 132 -18.12 12.61 -5.78
CA ASN A 132 -18.25 11.71 -4.64
C ASN A 132 -19.71 11.59 -4.17
N VAL A 133 -20.70 11.77 -5.04
CA VAL A 133 -22.10 11.80 -4.68
C VAL A 133 -22.82 10.59 -5.23
N LEU A 134 -23.60 9.92 -4.35
CA LEU A 134 -24.56 8.89 -4.72
C LEU A 134 -25.97 9.46 -4.63
N THR A 135 -26.77 9.24 -5.66
CA THR A 135 -28.18 9.61 -5.67
C THR A 135 -29.01 8.32 -5.54
N LEU A 136 -29.77 8.23 -4.44
CA LEU A 136 -30.72 7.15 -4.22
C LEU A 136 -32.09 7.62 -4.67
N ARG A 137 -32.76 6.80 -5.48
CA ARG A 137 -34.13 6.96 -5.93
C ARG A 137 -34.96 5.78 -5.45
N TYR A 138 -36.17 6.05 -5.02
CA TYR A 138 -37.13 5.02 -4.67
C TYR A 138 -38.51 5.41 -5.17
N THR A 139 -39.25 4.45 -5.72
CA THR A 139 -40.56 4.68 -6.31
C THR A 139 -41.62 3.95 -5.50
N ASP A 140 -42.69 4.67 -5.13
CA ASP A 140 -43.83 4.12 -4.37
C ASP A 140 -45.14 4.75 -4.82
N ALA A 141 -46.27 4.11 -4.47
CA ALA A 141 -47.60 4.66 -4.68
C ALA A 141 -47.88 5.88 -3.81
N SER A 142 -47.21 6.03 -2.69
CA SER A 142 -47.31 7.19 -1.76
C SER A 142 -46.09 8.06 -1.83
N ALA A 143 -46.28 9.37 -2.11
CA ALA A 143 -45.20 10.35 -2.14
C ALA A 143 -44.46 10.48 -0.77
N GLN A 144 -45.22 10.41 0.32
CA GLN A 144 -44.67 10.48 1.68
C GLN A 144 -43.82 9.24 1.97
N ARG A 145 -44.36 8.03 1.71
CA ARG A 145 -43.65 6.77 1.96
C ARG A 145 -42.41 6.65 1.10
N ALA A 146 -42.44 7.12 -0.15
CA ALA A 146 -41.25 7.16 -0.99
C ALA A 146 -40.13 8.00 -0.36
N ALA A 147 -40.43 9.18 0.15
CA ALA A 147 -39.45 10.04 0.80
C ALA A 147 -38.92 9.46 2.13
N ASP A 148 -39.82 8.90 2.95
CA ASP A 148 -39.49 8.29 4.24
C ASP A 148 -38.57 7.08 4.07
N VAL A 149 -38.84 6.22 3.07
CA VAL A 149 -37.99 5.06 2.75
C VAL A 149 -36.61 5.50 2.28
N VAL A 150 -36.50 6.49 1.38
CA VAL A 150 -35.21 7.02 0.93
C VAL A 150 -34.40 7.55 2.10
N ASN A 151 -35.03 8.34 2.96
CA ASN A 151 -34.35 8.90 4.15
C ASN A 151 -33.92 7.79 5.12
N ALA A 152 -34.76 6.79 5.34
CA ALA A 152 -34.45 5.67 6.22
C ALA A 152 -33.31 4.79 5.66
N ILE A 153 -33.26 4.55 4.34
CA ILE A 153 -32.16 3.83 3.68
C ILE A 153 -30.83 4.61 3.88
N ILE A 154 -30.85 5.93 3.65
CA ILE A 154 -29.66 6.77 3.84
C ILE A 154 -29.20 6.74 5.30
N GLU A 155 -30.10 6.86 6.27
CA GLU A 155 -29.75 6.80 7.69
C GLU A 155 -29.25 5.42 8.11
N SER A 156 -29.85 4.36 7.60
CA SER A 156 -29.42 2.98 7.82
C SER A 156 -28.03 2.74 7.23
N TYR A 157 -27.76 3.25 6.02
CA TYR A 157 -26.46 3.19 5.36
C TYR A 157 -25.38 3.89 6.19
N ILE A 158 -25.65 5.12 6.64
CA ILE A 158 -24.75 5.88 7.51
C ILE A 158 -24.42 5.07 8.77
N ALA A 159 -25.44 4.57 9.46
CA ALA A 159 -25.28 3.78 10.68
C ALA A 159 -24.49 2.48 10.42
N THR A 160 -24.80 1.76 9.33
CA THR A 160 -24.11 0.52 8.94
C THR A 160 -22.65 0.78 8.60
N THR A 161 -22.35 1.86 7.90
CA THR A 161 -20.97 2.23 7.55
C THR A 161 -20.14 2.54 8.79
N VAL A 162 -20.69 3.26 9.76
CA VAL A 162 -20.04 3.54 11.06
C VAL A 162 -19.81 2.23 11.82
N GLU A 163 -20.81 1.35 11.87
CA GLU A 163 -20.72 0.07 12.57
C GLU A 163 -19.65 -0.86 11.96
N LEU A 164 -19.63 -1.00 10.63
CA LEU A 164 -18.63 -1.80 9.92
C LEU A 164 -17.21 -1.31 10.15
N ARG A 165 -17.01 0.02 10.19
CA ARG A 165 -15.71 0.62 10.51
C ARG A 165 -15.31 0.36 11.95
N ALA A 166 -16.23 0.58 12.88
CA ALA A 166 -15.97 0.34 14.30
C ALA A 166 -15.66 -1.14 14.55
N GLU A 167 -16.33 -2.07 13.87
CA GLU A 167 -16.04 -3.50 13.96
C GLU A 167 -14.66 -3.85 13.42
N SER A 168 -14.29 -3.34 12.23
CA SER A 168 -12.95 -3.50 11.65
C SER A 168 -11.88 -2.91 12.56
N ALA A 169 -12.09 -1.70 13.09
CA ALA A 169 -11.15 -1.04 13.99
C ALA A 169 -10.96 -1.83 15.30
N ARG A 170 -12.04 -2.37 15.88
CA ARG A 170 -11.95 -3.22 17.09
C ARG A 170 -11.18 -4.51 16.83
N GLN A 171 -11.37 -5.14 15.67
CA GLN A 171 -10.61 -6.34 15.29
C GLN A 171 -9.12 -6.03 15.12
N GLN A 172 -8.79 -4.91 14.49
CA GLN A 172 -7.42 -4.44 14.35
C GLN A 172 -6.80 -4.08 15.70
N ASP A 173 -7.52 -3.38 16.57
CA ASP A 173 -7.08 -3.03 17.92
C ASP A 173 -6.76 -4.27 18.74
N ALA A 174 -7.65 -5.25 18.78
CA ALA A 174 -7.43 -6.53 19.48
C ALA A 174 -6.19 -7.29 18.95
N PHE A 175 -6.00 -7.30 17.62
CA PHE A 175 -4.83 -7.91 17.00
C PHE A 175 -3.53 -7.18 17.39
N PHE A 176 -3.50 -5.85 17.29
CA PHE A 176 -2.31 -5.06 17.63
C PHE A 176 -2.03 -5.07 19.13
N ASP A 177 -3.05 -5.05 20.00
CA ASP A 177 -2.87 -5.17 21.45
C ASP A 177 -2.24 -6.51 21.84
N GLN A 178 -2.73 -7.62 21.27
CA GLN A 178 -2.12 -8.93 21.48
C GLN A 178 -0.67 -8.95 20.98
N ARG A 179 -0.40 -8.37 19.81
CA ARG A 179 0.95 -8.31 19.26
C ARG A 179 1.87 -7.43 20.10
N ALA A 180 1.37 -6.30 20.61
CA ALA A 180 2.11 -5.40 21.50
C ALA A 180 2.50 -6.11 22.82
N LYS A 181 1.61 -6.95 23.40
CA LYS A 181 1.93 -7.75 24.59
C LYS A 181 3.11 -8.69 24.32
N VAL A 182 3.07 -9.46 23.22
CA VAL A 182 4.17 -10.37 22.85
C VAL A 182 5.49 -9.61 22.65
N LEU A 183 5.45 -8.44 22.02
CA LEU A 183 6.65 -7.64 21.81
C LEU A 183 7.16 -6.98 23.08
N ARG A 184 6.27 -6.61 24.01
CA ARG A 184 6.65 -6.13 25.35
C ARG A 184 7.40 -7.20 26.13
N ASP A 185 6.90 -8.45 26.09
CA ASP A 185 7.58 -9.58 26.71
C ASP A 185 8.95 -9.82 26.08
N ALA A 186 9.07 -9.69 24.76
CA ALA A 186 10.36 -9.77 24.06
C ALA A 186 11.33 -8.66 24.49
N VAL A 187 10.87 -7.42 24.67
CA VAL A 187 11.67 -6.31 25.22
C VAL A 187 12.16 -6.64 26.63
N GLN A 188 11.26 -7.15 27.50
CA GLN A 188 11.63 -7.53 28.86
C GLN A 188 12.67 -8.66 28.88
N GLN A 189 12.51 -9.67 28.02
CA GLN A 189 13.47 -10.77 27.88
C GLN A 189 14.83 -10.29 27.40
N ALA A 190 14.87 -9.44 26.37
CA ALA A 190 16.11 -8.87 25.84
C ALA A 190 16.79 -7.98 26.87
N GLN A 191 16.03 -7.16 27.60
CA GLN A 191 16.55 -6.32 28.71
C GLN A 191 17.12 -7.19 29.85
N ALA A 192 16.41 -8.25 30.23
CA ALA A 192 16.87 -9.16 31.27
C ALA A 192 18.16 -9.89 30.84
N ALA A 193 18.23 -10.36 29.59
CA ALA A 193 19.41 -11.03 29.04
C ALA A 193 20.63 -10.10 29.01
N LEU A 194 20.45 -8.85 28.59
CA LEU A 194 21.52 -7.83 28.62
C LEU A 194 21.97 -7.55 30.04
N SER A 195 21.05 -7.32 30.98
CA SER A 195 21.35 -7.02 32.38
C SER A 195 22.06 -8.17 33.06
N GLU A 196 21.65 -9.41 32.79
CA GLU A 196 22.29 -10.60 33.31
C GLU A 196 23.70 -10.78 32.76
N HIS A 197 23.90 -10.59 31.46
CA HIS A 197 25.22 -10.61 30.85
C HIS A 197 26.13 -9.52 31.41
N GLN A 198 25.63 -8.31 31.60
CA GLN A 198 26.40 -7.19 32.20
C GLN A 198 26.81 -7.50 33.63
N ARG A 199 25.93 -8.12 34.44
CA ARG A 199 26.27 -8.52 35.82
C ARG A 199 27.34 -9.62 35.85
N GLN A 200 27.16 -10.68 35.05
CA GLN A 200 28.10 -11.81 34.98
C GLN A 200 29.47 -11.39 34.43
N ALA A 201 29.48 -10.52 33.48
CA ALA A 201 30.71 -10.01 32.87
C ALA A 201 31.40 -8.93 33.71
N GLY A 202 30.76 -8.38 34.75
CA GLY A 202 31.28 -7.26 35.56
C GLY A 202 31.39 -5.97 34.74
N LEU A 203 30.49 -5.76 33.80
CA LEU A 203 30.57 -4.81 32.70
C LEU A 203 29.99 -3.42 33.05
N VAL A 204 29.92 -3.01 34.30
CA VAL A 204 29.35 -1.70 34.72
C VAL A 204 30.24 -0.49 34.38
N ALA A 205 31.57 -0.71 34.06
CA ALA A 205 32.51 0.37 33.72
C ALA A 205 33.52 -0.10 32.65
N ASN A 206 33.10 -0.37 31.42
CA ASN A 206 33.83 -1.28 30.56
C ASN A 206 34.85 -0.67 29.60
N ASP A 207 34.61 0.49 29.08
CA ASP A 207 35.53 1.08 28.09
C ASP A 207 36.86 1.42 28.73
N GLU A 208 36.86 2.04 29.90
CA GLU A 208 38.06 2.35 30.66
C GLU A 208 38.89 1.12 31.06
N ARG A 209 38.18 0.03 31.45
CA ARG A 209 38.88 -1.21 31.86
C ARG A 209 39.57 -1.90 30.68
N LEU A 210 38.94 -1.94 29.53
CA LEU A 210 39.52 -2.50 28.30
C LEU A 210 40.74 -1.67 27.86
N ASP A 211 40.65 -0.34 27.95
CA ASP A 211 41.76 0.56 27.63
C ASP A 211 42.94 0.40 28.59
N ILE A 212 42.69 0.25 29.87
CA ILE A 212 43.73 -0.05 30.88
C ILE A 212 44.42 -1.38 30.58
N GLU A 213 43.64 -2.43 30.28
CA GLU A 213 44.23 -3.75 30.00
C GLU A 213 44.98 -3.78 28.64
N ASN A 214 44.54 -3.01 27.65
CA ASN A 214 45.28 -2.79 26.38
C ASN A 214 46.60 -2.02 26.63
N ALA A 215 46.59 -0.95 27.44
CA ALA A 215 47.77 -0.23 27.81
C ALA A 215 48.81 -1.10 28.52
N ARG A 216 48.32 -1.95 29.45
CA ARG A 216 49.16 -2.95 30.13
C ARG A 216 49.76 -3.99 29.17
N LEU A 217 48.98 -4.45 28.18
CA LEU A 217 49.48 -5.35 27.14
C LEU A 217 50.56 -4.71 26.30
N SER A 218 50.38 -3.43 25.95
CA SER A 218 51.41 -2.63 25.23
C SER A 218 52.67 -2.48 26.01
N ASP A 219 52.59 -2.16 27.32
CA ASP A 219 53.73 -2.01 28.21
C ASP A 219 54.49 -3.35 28.36
N LEU A 220 53.80 -4.45 28.66
CA LEU A 220 54.42 -5.78 28.75
C LEU A 220 55.08 -6.19 27.43
N SER A 221 54.46 -5.88 26.28
CA SER A 221 54.99 -6.16 24.95
C SER A 221 56.28 -5.35 24.70
N SER A 222 56.34 -4.09 25.13
CA SER A 222 57.53 -3.23 25.05
C SER A 222 58.69 -3.76 25.93
N GLN A 223 58.35 -4.18 27.17
CA GLN A 223 59.32 -4.82 28.07
C GLN A 223 59.84 -6.15 27.48
N LEU A 224 59.02 -6.94 26.87
CA LEU A 224 59.41 -8.20 26.21
C LEU A 224 60.40 -7.93 25.06
N VAL A 225 60.12 -6.94 24.21
CA VAL A 225 61.00 -6.55 23.11
C VAL A 225 62.38 -6.13 23.64
N ALA A 226 62.38 -5.28 24.68
CA ALA A 226 63.63 -4.84 25.35
C ALA A 226 64.40 -6.03 25.96
N ALA A 227 63.70 -6.93 26.66
CA ALA A 227 64.30 -8.12 27.25
C ALA A 227 64.86 -9.11 26.19
N ARG A 228 64.18 -9.27 25.06
CA ARG A 228 64.67 -10.08 23.93
C ARG A 228 65.92 -9.46 23.34
N GLY A 229 65.99 -8.15 23.17
CA GLY A 229 67.18 -7.45 22.72
C GLY A 229 68.37 -7.71 23.66
N ALA A 230 68.18 -7.54 24.97
CA ALA A 230 69.21 -7.80 25.95
C ALA A 230 69.66 -9.29 26.03
N ALA A 231 68.71 -10.23 25.94
CA ALA A 231 69.04 -11.65 25.91
C ALA A 231 69.82 -12.04 24.64
N GLN A 232 69.47 -11.45 23.48
CA GLN A 232 70.18 -11.66 22.23
C GLN A 232 71.60 -11.13 22.28
N GLU A 233 71.77 -9.95 22.89
CA GLU A 233 73.12 -9.36 23.15
C GLU A 233 73.92 -10.25 24.06
N ALA A 234 73.38 -10.72 25.18
CA ALA A 234 74.03 -11.65 26.11
C ALA A 234 74.40 -12.98 25.42
N ALA A 235 73.49 -13.50 24.57
CA ALA A 235 73.76 -14.72 23.80
C ALA A 235 74.92 -14.54 22.80
N THR A 236 74.99 -13.39 22.12
CA THR A 236 76.06 -13.04 21.21
C THR A 236 77.40 -12.96 21.94
N ARG A 237 77.41 -12.26 23.08
CA ARG A 237 78.62 -12.14 23.95
C ARG A 237 79.07 -13.51 24.46
N GLN A 238 78.18 -14.37 24.93
CA GLN A 238 78.53 -15.72 25.35
C GLN A 238 79.03 -16.56 24.17
N GLY A 239 78.45 -16.45 22.96
CA GLY A 239 78.88 -17.18 21.77
C GLY A 239 80.33 -16.78 21.38
N LEU A 240 80.70 -15.53 21.49
CA LEU A 240 82.05 -15.03 21.30
C LEU A 240 83.00 -15.58 22.41
N ALA A 241 82.57 -15.46 23.68
CA ALA A 241 83.31 -15.99 24.82
C ALA A 241 83.60 -17.50 24.76
N SER A 242 82.71 -18.26 24.14
CA SER A 242 82.89 -19.71 23.98
C SER A 242 83.93 -20.09 22.92
N ARG A 243 84.19 -19.19 21.95
CA ARG A 243 85.18 -19.43 20.87
C ARG A 243 86.62 -19.06 21.31
N ASP A 244 86.79 -17.89 21.85
CA ASP A 244 88.08 -17.43 22.34
C ASP A 244 87.90 -16.52 23.56
N PRO A 245 87.83 -17.11 24.78
CA PRO A 245 87.62 -16.33 26.04
C PRO A 245 88.67 -15.26 26.31
N ALA A 246 89.93 -15.52 25.93
CA ALA A 246 91.02 -14.64 26.23
C ALA A 246 91.05 -13.29 25.45
N GLN A 247 90.40 -13.27 24.26
CA GLN A 247 90.30 -12.11 23.37
C GLN A 247 89.04 -11.25 23.60
N MET A 248 88.23 -11.61 24.52
CA MET A 248 86.99 -10.86 24.84
C MET A 248 87.34 -9.54 25.55
N PRO A 249 86.77 -8.39 25.16
CA PRO A 249 87.02 -7.11 25.81
C PRO A 249 86.70 -7.12 27.31
N GLU A 250 85.58 -7.82 27.71
CA GLU A 250 85.17 -7.95 29.12
C GLU A 250 86.14 -8.82 29.91
N VAL A 251 86.77 -9.80 29.32
CA VAL A 251 87.77 -10.66 29.92
C VAL A 251 89.07 -9.93 30.01
N MET A 252 89.53 -9.19 28.98
CA MET A 252 90.75 -8.37 28.97
C MET A 252 90.68 -7.16 29.94
N ALA A 253 89.48 -6.58 30.12
CA ALA A 253 89.24 -5.48 31.06
C ALA A 253 89.14 -5.98 32.51
N HIS A 254 89.05 -7.28 32.77
CA HIS A 254 88.94 -7.81 34.12
C HIS A 254 90.28 -7.58 34.87
N PRO A 255 90.27 -6.91 36.07
CA PRO A 255 91.47 -6.50 36.70
C PRO A 255 92.50 -7.58 36.96
N LEU A 256 92.03 -8.78 37.28
CA LEU A 256 92.93 -9.92 37.54
C LEU A 256 93.58 -10.44 36.23
N VAL A 257 92.76 -10.51 35.14
CA VAL A 257 93.23 -11.00 33.80
C VAL A 257 94.22 -9.95 33.21
N SER A 258 93.91 -8.69 33.26
CA SER A 258 94.79 -7.60 32.79
C SER A 258 96.10 -7.58 33.55
N GLY A 259 96.11 -7.79 34.91
CA GLY A 259 97.32 -7.91 35.73
C GLY A 259 98.16 -9.13 35.32
N LEU A 260 97.52 -10.33 35.09
CA LEU A 260 98.21 -11.52 34.63
C LEU A 260 98.80 -11.36 33.20
N MET A 261 98.11 -10.69 32.30
CA MET A 261 98.61 -10.37 30.95
C MET A 261 99.82 -9.45 31.00
N ALA A 262 99.82 -8.41 31.89
CA ALA A 262 100.98 -7.55 32.09
C ALA A 262 102.20 -8.33 32.65
N GLN A 263 101.94 -9.25 33.59
CA GLN A 263 103.01 -10.11 34.09
C GLN A 263 103.55 -11.07 33.03
N LEU A 264 102.60 -11.66 32.19
CA LEU A 264 103.01 -12.49 31.08
C LEU A 264 103.88 -11.76 30.06
N ALA A 265 103.49 -10.50 29.68
CA ALA A 265 104.26 -9.70 28.76
C ALA A 265 105.66 -9.41 29.34
N GLN A 266 105.76 -9.11 30.65
CA GLN A 266 107.01 -8.90 31.30
C GLN A 266 107.94 -10.14 31.34
N GLN A 267 107.33 -11.31 31.58
CA GLN A 267 108.07 -12.57 31.55
C GLN A 267 108.50 -12.94 30.15
N GLN A 268 107.70 -12.63 29.13
CA GLN A 268 108.05 -12.87 27.71
C GLN A 268 109.27 -12.04 27.26
N VAL A 269 109.31 -10.73 27.66
CA VAL A 269 110.47 -9.85 27.42
C VAL A 269 111.68 -10.46 28.07
N ARG A 270 111.55 -10.81 29.41
CA ARG A 270 112.67 -11.45 30.12
C ARG A 270 113.12 -12.76 29.48
N LEU A 271 112.24 -13.62 28.97
CA LEU A 271 112.59 -14.83 28.24
C LEU A 271 113.39 -14.49 26.97
N GLN A 272 112.97 -13.49 26.22
CA GLN A 272 113.63 -13.03 25.02
C GLN A 272 115.08 -12.52 25.29
N GLU A 273 115.22 -11.74 26.40
CA GLU A 273 116.52 -11.32 26.85
C GLU A 273 117.45 -12.49 27.24
N LEU A 274 116.89 -13.50 27.92
CA LEU A 274 117.64 -14.68 28.33
C LEU A 274 118.03 -15.53 27.13
N GLU A 275 117.14 -15.72 26.13
CA GLU A 275 117.34 -16.51 24.90
C GLU A 275 118.39 -15.85 23.98
N THR A 276 118.66 -14.53 24.08
CA THR A 276 119.75 -13.87 23.36
C THR A 276 121.14 -14.09 23.99
N ARG A 277 121.24 -14.47 25.26
CA ARG A 277 122.46 -14.64 25.98
C ARG A 277 122.76 -16.06 26.40
N LEU A 278 121.78 -16.94 26.50
CA LEU A 278 121.91 -18.29 27.00
C LEU A 278 121.29 -19.28 26.09
N GLN A 279 121.76 -20.56 26.10
CA GLN A 279 121.22 -21.63 25.26
C GLN A 279 119.82 -22.08 25.83
N ALA A 280 119.03 -22.61 24.94
CA ALA A 280 117.62 -23.03 25.23
C ALA A 280 117.43 -24.03 26.40
N ALA A 281 118.49 -24.76 26.76
CA ALA A 281 118.52 -25.75 27.85
C ALA A 281 119.03 -25.19 29.18
N HIS A 282 119.36 -23.88 29.23
CA HIS A 282 119.77 -23.26 30.50
C HIS A 282 118.67 -23.20 31.55
N PRO A 283 118.97 -23.52 32.80
CA PRO A 283 117.95 -23.60 33.87
C PRO A 283 117.05 -22.35 33.92
N SER A 284 117.68 -21.12 33.84
CA SER A 284 116.91 -19.81 33.90
C SER A 284 115.98 -19.63 32.70
N VAL A 285 116.32 -20.16 31.49
CA VAL A 285 115.43 -20.17 30.29
C VAL A 285 114.27 -21.11 30.48
N VAL A 286 114.55 -22.35 31.04
CA VAL A 286 113.48 -23.29 31.35
C VAL A 286 112.51 -22.82 32.39
N GLU A 287 113.05 -22.19 33.45
CA GLU A 287 112.21 -21.57 34.51
C GLU A 287 111.32 -20.44 33.99
N ALA A 288 111.88 -19.53 33.15
CA ALA A 288 111.07 -18.44 32.52
C ALA A 288 109.97 -19.00 31.62
N ARG A 289 110.27 -20.08 30.81
CA ARG A 289 109.26 -20.74 30.02
C ARG A 289 108.13 -21.44 30.85
N THR A 290 108.56 -22.12 31.91
CA THR A 290 107.62 -22.70 32.88
C THR A 290 106.73 -21.67 33.55
N SER A 291 107.29 -20.51 33.96
CA SER A 291 106.54 -19.39 34.48
C SER A 291 105.56 -18.82 33.47
N ILE A 292 105.97 -18.64 32.17
CA ILE A 292 105.09 -18.20 31.13
C ILE A 292 103.97 -19.20 30.92
N GLU A 293 104.21 -20.49 30.89
CA GLU A 293 103.18 -21.49 30.81
C GLU A 293 102.21 -21.51 31.99
N GLN A 294 102.70 -21.30 33.19
CA GLN A 294 101.87 -21.14 34.37
C GLN A 294 100.97 -19.92 34.29
N LEU A 295 101.53 -18.76 33.87
CA LEU A 295 100.72 -17.56 33.68
C LEU A 295 99.67 -17.71 32.61
N ARG A 296 100.04 -18.36 31.50
CA ARG A 296 99.02 -18.67 30.45
C ARG A 296 97.88 -19.55 30.95
N ARG A 297 98.22 -20.59 31.72
CA ARG A 297 97.16 -21.42 32.35
C ARG A 297 96.28 -20.65 33.32
N GLN A 298 96.87 -19.76 34.11
CA GLN A 298 96.13 -18.89 35.05
C GLN A 298 95.23 -17.91 34.28
N ILE A 299 95.67 -17.35 33.17
CA ILE A 299 94.90 -16.46 32.30
C ILE A 299 93.74 -17.23 31.72
N ASP A 300 93.97 -18.42 31.19
CA ASP A 300 92.94 -19.25 30.62
C ASP A 300 91.91 -19.67 31.67
N GLU A 301 92.29 -20.03 32.85
CA GLU A 301 91.36 -20.38 33.95
C GLU A 301 90.51 -19.15 34.37
N GLN A 302 91.06 -17.98 34.49
CA GLN A 302 90.34 -16.77 34.85
C GLN A 302 89.43 -16.30 33.69
N ALA A 303 89.87 -16.45 32.44
CA ALA A 303 89.10 -16.16 31.26
C ALA A 303 87.84 -17.11 31.19
N ARG A 304 88.03 -18.36 31.49
CA ARG A 304 86.88 -19.33 31.57
C ARG A 304 85.93 -18.95 32.69
N LYS A 305 86.38 -18.53 33.85
CA LYS A 305 85.50 -18.11 34.94
C LYS A 305 84.64 -16.90 34.54
N VAL A 306 85.27 -15.89 33.88
CA VAL A 306 84.51 -14.74 33.39
C VAL A 306 83.51 -15.14 32.28
N ALA A 307 83.92 -16.04 31.37
CA ALA A 307 83.04 -16.55 30.34
C ALA A 307 81.85 -17.33 30.93
N THR A 308 82.06 -18.11 32.04
CA THR A 308 80.98 -18.78 32.78
C THR A 308 79.98 -17.76 33.33
N GLY A 309 80.43 -16.63 33.85
CA GLY A 309 79.56 -15.53 34.31
C GLY A 309 78.71 -14.93 33.20
N LEU A 310 79.21 -14.83 31.96
CA LEU A 310 78.44 -14.42 30.81
C LEU A 310 77.35 -15.42 30.46
N GLY A 311 77.60 -16.75 30.66
CA GLY A 311 76.61 -17.80 30.49
C GLY A 311 75.46 -17.70 31.49
N ILE A 312 75.75 -17.36 32.72
CA ILE A 312 74.72 -17.08 33.75
C ILE A 312 73.88 -15.89 33.34
N ASN A 313 74.50 -14.79 32.89
CA ASN A 313 73.72 -13.60 32.43
C ASN A 313 72.81 -13.91 31.28
N ARG A 314 73.23 -14.77 30.33
CA ARG A 314 72.35 -15.27 29.26
C ARG A 314 71.15 -16.05 29.82
N SER A 315 71.41 -17.02 30.70
CA SER A 315 70.36 -17.83 31.34
C SER A 315 69.32 -16.99 32.09
N VAL A 316 69.78 -15.96 32.79
CA VAL A 316 68.90 -14.95 33.44
C VAL A 316 68.07 -14.18 32.43
N GLY A 317 68.74 -13.75 31.33
CA GLY A 317 68.04 -13.06 30.22
C GLY A 317 66.94 -13.90 29.57
N ASP A 318 67.29 -15.19 29.21
CA ASP A 318 66.37 -16.12 28.65
C ASP A 318 65.16 -16.43 29.58
N SER A 319 65.45 -16.57 30.88
CA SER A 319 64.38 -16.79 31.90
C SER A 319 63.45 -15.54 32.00
N ARG A 320 64.00 -14.33 31.95
CA ARG A 320 63.23 -13.09 31.94
C ARG A 320 62.36 -12.96 30.69
N VAL A 321 62.88 -13.32 29.49
CA VAL A 321 62.12 -13.37 28.25
C VAL A 321 60.96 -14.36 28.37
N ALA A 322 61.21 -15.57 28.91
CA ALA A 322 60.18 -16.56 29.09
C ALA A 322 59.05 -16.09 30.05
N GLN A 323 59.43 -15.46 31.16
CA GLN A 323 58.48 -14.87 32.10
C GLN A 323 57.62 -13.76 31.48
N LEU A 324 58.25 -12.82 30.77
CA LEU A 324 57.55 -11.73 30.10
C LEU A 324 56.70 -12.26 28.96
N GLN A 325 57.13 -13.25 28.20
CA GLN A 325 56.33 -13.91 27.18
C GLN A 325 55.04 -14.53 27.78
N ALA A 326 55.20 -15.27 28.87
CA ALA A 326 54.04 -15.83 29.59
C ALA A 326 53.07 -14.75 30.07
N ALA A 327 53.65 -13.62 30.63
CA ALA A 327 52.85 -12.49 31.07
C ALA A 327 52.08 -11.80 29.92
N VAL A 328 52.74 -11.61 28.76
CA VAL A 328 52.09 -11.08 27.53
C VAL A 328 50.98 -11.99 27.05
N ASP A 329 51.23 -13.29 27.01
CA ASP A 329 50.21 -14.28 26.52
C ASP A 329 49.02 -14.31 27.49
N ALA A 330 49.24 -14.32 28.79
CA ALA A 330 48.18 -14.23 29.80
C ALA A 330 47.38 -12.91 29.69
N GLN A 331 48.08 -11.78 29.49
CA GLN A 331 47.42 -10.47 29.33
C GLN A 331 46.64 -10.40 28.02
N ARG A 332 47.13 -11.00 26.91
CA ARG A 332 46.44 -11.09 25.62
C ARG A 332 45.16 -11.91 25.74
N ALA A 333 45.22 -13.04 26.44
CA ALA A 333 44.05 -13.85 26.70
C ALA A 333 42.96 -13.08 27.46
N LYS A 334 43.37 -12.30 28.49
CA LYS A 334 42.47 -11.45 29.26
C LYS A 334 41.83 -10.35 28.43
N VAL A 335 42.58 -9.67 27.59
CA VAL A 335 42.06 -8.65 26.66
C VAL A 335 41.09 -9.27 25.67
N MET A 336 41.39 -10.45 25.13
CA MET A 336 40.53 -11.16 24.21
C MET A 336 39.20 -11.56 24.89
N GLU A 337 39.25 -12.08 26.11
CA GLU A 337 38.03 -12.41 26.89
C GLU A 337 37.15 -11.17 27.10
N LEU A 338 37.74 -10.03 27.49
CA LEU A 338 37.02 -8.78 27.66
C LEU A 338 36.39 -8.28 26.36
N LYS A 339 37.10 -8.40 25.22
CA LYS A 339 36.55 -8.07 23.89
C LYS A 339 35.34 -8.93 23.55
N LEU A 340 35.42 -10.24 23.74
CA LEU A 340 34.32 -11.16 23.50
C LEU A 340 33.09 -10.85 24.37
N LYS A 341 33.32 -10.56 25.66
CA LYS A 341 32.24 -10.15 26.57
C LYS A 341 31.57 -8.84 26.10
N ARG A 342 32.37 -7.86 25.66
CA ARG A 342 31.85 -6.59 25.12
C ARG A 342 31.08 -6.79 23.82
N GLU A 343 31.61 -7.60 22.91
CA GLU A 343 30.95 -7.91 21.64
C GLU A 343 29.58 -8.59 21.87
N ARG A 344 29.52 -9.53 22.81
CA ARG A 344 28.26 -10.15 23.21
C ARG A 344 27.28 -9.15 23.80
N ALA A 345 27.73 -8.24 24.65
CA ALA A 345 26.89 -7.16 25.18
C ALA A 345 26.37 -6.25 24.05
N GLY A 346 27.19 -5.95 23.06
CA GLY A 346 26.80 -5.17 21.88
C GLY A 346 25.75 -5.87 21.02
N VAL A 347 25.79 -7.21 20.90
CA VAL A 347 24.74 -7.99 20.23
C VAL A 347 23.44 -7.90 21.01
N LEU A 348 23.47 -8.16 22.32
CA LEU A 348 22.30 -8.12 23.18
C LEU A 348 21.66 -6.71 23.24
N GLN A 349 22.49 -5.66 23.18
CA GLN A 349 21.99 -4.28 23.09
C GLN A 349 21.22 -4.05 21.78
N ARG A 350 21.76 -4.51 20.65
CA ARG A 350 21.05 -4.41 19.35
C ARG A 350 19.75 -5.21 19.32
N ASP A 351 19.75 -6.39 19.94
CA ASP A 351 18.55 -7.20 20.07
C ASP A 351 17.47 -6.47 20.89
N LEU A 352 17.89 -5.80 21.98
CA LEU A 352 17.00 -4.95 22.78
C LEU A 352 16.47 -3.77 21.97
N ASP A 353 17.35 -3.05 21.25
CA ASP A 353 16.96 -1.90 20.45
C ASP A 353 15.97 -2.29 19.34
N ASN A 354 16.21 -3.43 18.68
CA ASN A 354 15.29 -3.98 17.67
C ASN A 354 13.92 -4.35 18.30
N ALA A 355 13.92 -4.98 19.46
CA ALA A 355 12.68 -5.33 20.18
C ALA A 355 11.91 -4.06 20.58
N VAL A 356 12.59 -3.02 21.08
CA VAL A 356 12.00 -1.73 21.45
C VAL A 356 11.38 -1.04 20.22
N GLN A 357 12.10 -1.02 19.09
CA GLN A 357 11.58 -0.43 17.85
C GLN A 357 10.35 -1.19 17.32
N ALA A 358 10.40 -2.52 17.33
CA ALA A 358 9.27 -3.36 16.95
C ALA A 358 8.04 -3.09 17.85
N TYR A 359 8.24 -3.06 19.17
CA TYR A 359 7.19 -2.72 20.14
C TYR A 359 6.62 -1.31 19.88
N ALA A 360 7.47 -0.30 19.73
CA ALA A 360 7.03 1.07 19.52
C ALA A 360 6.23 1.23 18.21
N SER A 361 6.61 0.52 17.14
CA SER A 361 5.90 0.55 15.86
C SER A 361 4.49 -0.06 15.97
N VAL A 362 4.35 -1.19 16.68
CA VAL A 362 3.07 -1.87 16.88
C VAL A 362 2.19 -1.10 17.88
N SER A 363 2.78 -0.56 18.96
CA SER A 363 2.06 0.26 19.93
C SER A 363 1.43 1.49 19.28
N LYS A 364 2.15 2.20 18.42
CA LYS A 364 1.59 3.32 17.64
C LYS A 364 0.41 2.90 16.78
N ARG A 365 0.47 1.73 16.14
CA ARG A 365 -0.65 1.21 15.33
C ARG A 365 -1.85 0.83 16.17
N SER A 366 -1.63 0.26 17.36
CA SER A 366 -2.69 -0.03 18.34
C SER A 366 -3.37 1.27 18.79
N ASP A 367 -2.59 2.30 19.12
CA ASP A 367 -3.13 3.59 19.53
C ASP A 367 -3.99 4.22 18.41
N TYR A 368 -3.55 4.16 17.15
CA TYR A 368 -4.33 4.62 15.99
C TYR A 368 -5.62 3.81 15.79
N ALA A 369 -5.54 2.48 15.84
CA ALA A 369 -6.71 1.61 15.70
C ALA A 369 -7.74 1.85 16.81
N SER A 370 -7.29 2.02 18.05
CA SER A 370 -8.13 2.36 19.20
C SER A 370 -8.81 3.72 19.03
N MET A 371 -8.08 4.75 18.60
CA MET A 371 -8.64 6.07 18.31
C MET A 371 -9.65 6.03 17.17
N GLU A 372 -9.38 5.29 16.10
CA GLU A 372 -10.29 5.13 14.97
C GLU A 372 -11.56 4.36 15.37
N GLY A 373 -11.42 3.33 16.22
CA GLY A 373 -12.55 2.57 16.75
C GLY A 373 -13.48 3.38 17.67
N GLN A 374 -12.97 4.44 18.30
CA GLN A 374 -13.73 5.37 19.14
C GLN A 374 -14.24 6.60 18.36
N ALA A 375 -13.62 6.91 17.22
CA ALA A 375 -14.00 8.05 16.42
C ALA A 375 -15.32 7.78 15.70
N THR A 376 -16.37 8.53 16.04
CA THR A 376 -17.64 8.59 15.30
C THR A 376 -17.51 9.37 13.99
N LEU A 377 -16.29 9.47 13.43
CA LEU A 377 -16.04 10.21 12.21
C LEU A 377 -16.72 9.51 11.03
N ASN A 378 -17.82 10.15 10.62
CA ASN A 378 -18.63 9.66 9.51
C ASN A 378 -18.07 10.20 8.19
N ASN A 379 -17.53 9.30 7.35
CA ASN A 379 -17.09 9.67 5.99
C ASN A 379 -18.26 9.79 5.02
N VAL A 380 -19.48 9.62 5.50
CA VAL A 380 -20.70 9.72 4.72
C VAL A 380 -21.53 10.84 5.29
N SER A 381 -21.78 11.86 4.50
CA SER A 381 -22.66 12.96 4.87
C SER A 381 -23.88 13.01 3.97
N ARG A 382 -25.05 13.25 4.57
CA ARG A 382 -26.28 13.47 3.81
C ARG A 382 -26.24 14.87 3.19
N LEU A 383 -26.21 14.93 1.85
CA LEU A 383 -26.17 16.19 1.10
C LEU A 383 -27.58 16.74 0.87
N LYS A 384 -28.54 15.88 0.50
CA LYS A 384 -29.93 16.26 0.26
C LYS A 384 -30.86 15.24 0.92
N GLN A 385 -31.77 15.73 1.75
CA GLN A 385 -32.88 14.95 2.29
C GLN A 385 -33.95 14.76 1.23
N ALA A 386 -34.49 13.55 1.12
CA ALA A 386 -35.63 13.31 0.26
C ALA A 386 -36.86 14.00 0.80
N THR A 387 -37.55 14.70 -0.09
CA THR A 387 -38.85 15.37 0.19
C THR A 387 -39.93 14.68 -0.66
N PRO A 388 -41.18 14.62 -0.17
CA PRO A 388 -42.28 14.06 -0.95
C PRO A 388 -42.45 14.80 -2.29
N PRO A 389 -42.40 14.08 -3.44
CA PRO A 389 -42.57 14.73 -4.72
C PRO A 389 -44.02 15.22 -4.91
N ALA A 390 -44.17 16.44 -5.42
CA ALA A 390 -45.50 17.07 -5.64
C ALA A 390 -46.25 16.47 -6.84
N LEU A 391 -45.55 15.89 -7.81
CA LEU A 391 -46.11 15.33 -9.04
C LEU A 391 -45.74 13.83 -9.18
N PRO A 392 -46.63 13.00 -9.69
CA PRO A 392 -46.34 11.60 -9.98
C PRO A 392 -45.33 11.49 -11.10
N SER A 393 -44.36 10.57 -10.94
CA SER A 393 -43.35 10.25 -11.94
C SER A 393 -43.89 9.37 -13.06
N GLN A 394 -44.90 8.55 -12.75
CA GLN A 394 -45.60 7.67 -13.67
C GLN A 394 -47.13 7.73 -13.39
N PRO A 395 -47.99 7.54 -14.42
CA PRO A 395 -47.66 7.45 -15.86
C PRO A 395 -47.21 8.80 -16.41
N ARG A 396 -46.30 8.80 -17.40
CA ARG A 396 -45.89 10.01 -18.12
C ARG A 396 -46.99 10.42 -19.10
N VAL A 397 -47.97 11.15 -18.61
CA VAL A 397 -49.20 11.50 -19.38
C VAL A 397 -48.87 12.09 -20.73
N ALA A 398 -47.92 13.00 -20.84
CA ALA A 398 -47.53 13.62 -22.12
C ALA A 398 -46.97 12.61 -23.12
N VAL A 399 -46.13 11.67 -22.67
CA VAL A 399 -45.53 10.64 -23.53
C VAL A 399 -46.59 9.62 -23.97
N ASN A 400 -47.42 9.14 -23.03
CA ASN A 400 -48.47 8.16 -23.32
C ASN A 400 -49.48 8.75 -24.29
N LEU A 401 -49.88 10.01 -24.13
CA LEU A 401 -50.79 10.71 -25.04
C LEU A 401 -50.18 10.92 -26.43
N ALA A 402 -48.89 11.21 -26.51
CA ALA A 402 -48.18 11.33 -27.80
C ALA A 402 -48.13 10.00 -28.52
N VAL A 403 -47.84 8.90 -27.81
CA VAL A 403 -47.89 7.53 -28.40
C VAL A 403 -49.31 7.17 -28.84
N ALA A 404 -50.32 7.45 -28.01
CA ALA A 404 -51.71 7.23 -28.33
C ALA A 404 -52.16 8.03 -29.58
N LEU A 405 -51.67 9.29 -29.72
CA LEU A 405 -51.94 10.13 -30.89
C LEU A 405 -51.37 9.54 -32.19
N VAL A 406 -50.13 9.05 -32.13
CA VAL A 406 -49.49 8.40 -33.27
C VAL A 406 -50.27 7.12 -33.67
N LEU A 407 -50.59 6.28 -32.67
CA LEU A 407 -51.37 5.04 -32.91
C LEU A 407 -52.79 5.35 -33.44
N ALA A 408 -53.46 6.38 -32.90
CA ALA A 408 -54.77 6.83 -33.37
C ALA A 408 -54.69 7.32 -34.83
N THR A 409 -53.66 8.05 -35.21
CA THR A 409 -53.45 8.52 -36.56
C THR A 409 -53.23 7.35 -37.54
N LEU A 410 -52.41 6.38 -37.17
CA LEU A 410 -52.18 5.16 -37.95
C LEU A 410 -53.45 4.33 -38.07
N ALA A 411 -54.22 4.15 -37.01
CA ALA A 411 -55.51 3.44 -37.02
C ALA A 411 -56.52 4.12 -37.88
N ALA A 412 -56.62 5.46 -37.86
CA ALA A 412 -57.49 6.23 -38.72
C ALA A 412 -57.15 6.05 -40.20
N LEU A 413 -55.89 6.10 -40.58
CA LEU A 413 -55.39 5.84 -41.93
C LEU A 413 -55.69 4.40 -42.38
N ALA A 414 -55.35 3.43 -41.53
CA ALA A 414 -55.64 2.02 -41.83
C ALA A 414 -57.13 1.76 -42.03
N THR A 415 -58.00 2.34 -41.19
CA THR A 415 -59.45 2.19 -41.28
C THR A 415 -59.95 2.86 -42.57
N ALA A 416 -59.45 4.01 -42.96
CA ALA A 416 -59.80 4.69 -44.20
C ALA A 416 -59.43 3.82 -45.42
N VAL A 417 -58.22 3.24 -45.43
CA VAL A 417 -57.74 2.37 -46.53
C VAL A 417 -58.49 1.04 -46.57
N VAL A 418 -58.71 0.37 -45.45
CA VAL A 418 -59.44 -0.90 -45.39
C VAL A 418 -60.94 -0.75 -45.89
N ARG A 419 -61.55 0.36 -45.46
CA ARG A 419 -62.93 0.65 -45.92
C ARG A 419 -62.97 1.02 -47.40
N GLU A 420 -61.99 1.60 -48.00
CA GLU A 420 -61.87 1.91 -49.41
C GLU A 420 -61.65 0.65 -50.26
N VAL A 421 -60.81 -0.28 -49.74
CA VAL A 421 -60.55 -1.54 -50.38
C VAL A 421 -61.81 -2.42 -50.38
N ARG A 422 -62.65 -2.39 -49.32
CA ARG A 422 -63.94 -3.20 -49.22
C ARG A 422 -65.08 -2.62 -49.97
N ASP A 423 -65.12 -1.26 -50.21
CA ASP A 423 -66.24 -0.58 -50.96
C ASP A 423 -65.60 0.50 -51.86
N PRO A 424 -65.01 0.06 -53.03
CA PRO A 424 -64.38 0.95 -53.96
C PRO A 424 -65.46 1.78 -54.69
N ARG A 425 -65.45 3.14 -54.44
CA ARG A 425 -66.33 4.04 -55.16
C ARG A 425 -65.54 4.81 -56.21
N LEU A 426 -66.03 4.85 -57.43
CA LEU A 426 -65.46 5.61 -58.53
C LEU A 426 -65.50 7.10 -58.23
N ARG A 427 -64.30 7.78 -58.16
CA ARG A 427 -64.18 9.18 -57.73
C ARG A 427 -63.31 10.06 -58.65
N ASP A 428 -62.46 9.41 -59.43
CA ASP A 428 -61.61 10.08 -60.35
C ASP A 428 -61.63 9.47 -61.72
N GLU A 429 -61.37 10.25 -62.75
CA GLU A 429 -61.31 9.79 -64.14
C GLU A 429 -60.36 8.61 -64.34
N ALA A 430 -59.28 8.59 -63.59
CA ALA A 430 -58.29 7.53 -63.57
C ALA A 430 -58.83 6.20 -62.97
N ASP A 431 -59.82 6.24 -62.08
CA ASP A 431 -60.50 5.03 -61.55
C ASP A 431 -61.43 4.33 -62.58
N ILE A 432 -62.04 5.15 -63.47
CA ILE A 432 -62.86 4.70 -64.57
C ILE A 432 -61.98 4.00 -65.61
N GLU A 433 -60.85 4.63 -65.95
CA GLU A 433 -59.94 4.04 -66.93
C GLU A 433 -59.31 2.73 -66.45
N GLN A 434 -58.98 2.61 -65.18
CA GLN A 434 -58.33 1.46 -64.50
C GLN A 434 -59.35 0.29 -64.28
N LEU A 435 -60.61 0.58 -63.94
CA LEU A 435 -61.62 -0.42 -63.65
C LEU A 435 -62.46 -0.86 -64.85
N LEU A 436 -62.74 0.02 -65.82
CA LEU A 436 -63.56 -0.24 -66.96
C LEU A 436 -62.80 -0.29 -68.30
N GLY A 437 -61.56 0.03 -68.34
CA GLY A 437 -60.68 0.05 -69.52
C GLY A 437 -61.10 1.09 -70.59
N GLN A 438 -61.91 2.07 -70.23
CA GLN A 438 -62.47 3.06 -71.17
C GLN A 438 -62.06 4.49 -70.69
N VAL A 439 -61.73 5.35 -71.66
CA VAL A 439 -61.40 6.74 -71.42
C VAL A 439 -62.64 7.55 -71.02
N ALA A 440 -62.61 8.28 -69.94
CA ALA A 440 -63.72 9.15 -69.54
C ALA A 440 -63.91 10.29 -70.53
N LEU A 441 -65.10 10.39 -71.08
CA LEU A 441 -65.46 11.35 -72.15
C LEU A 441 -65.63 12.81 -71.61
N GLY A 442 -65.71 13.02 -70.29
CA GLY A 442 -65.89 14.33 -69.69
C GLY A 442 -66.45 14.25 -68.26
N ARG A 443 -66.23 15.34 -67.49
CA ARG A 443 -66.70 15.53 -66.12
C ARG A 443 -67.85 16.51 -66.05
N LEU A 444 -69.04 16.05 -65.64
CA LEU A 444 -70.17 16.92 -65.36
C LEU A 444 -69.89 17.63 -63.97
N PRO A 445 -69.95 18.93 -63.96
CA PRO A 445 -69.79 19.65 -62.68
C PRO A 445 -70.99 19.35 -61.75
N ASP A 446 -70.71 19.16 -60.46
CA ASP A 446 -71.70 18.95 -59.43
C ASP A 446 -72.66 20.16 -59.40
N HIS A 447 -73.99 19.88 -59.54
CA HIS A 447 -74.99 20.92 -59.50
C HIS A 447 -75.02 21.82 -58.26
N ARG A 448 -74.36 21.40 -57.18
CA ARG A 448 -74.13 22.23 -56.01
C ARG A 448 -73.06 23.34 -56.22
N ALA A 449 -72.19 23.18 -57.19
CA ALA A 449 -71.18 24.24 -57.56
C ALA A 449 -71.83 25.32 -58.42
N LEU A 450 -73.06 25.08 -58.94
CA LEU A 450 -73.80 26.03 -59.79
C LEU A 450 -74.75 26.94 -58.99
N ARG A 451 -74.77 26.88 -57.64
CA ARG A 451 -75.47 27.84 -56.74
C ARG A 451 -74.60 28.95 -56.24
N GLY A 452 -73.66 29.40 -57.03
CA GLY A 452 -72.99 30.69 -56.80
C GLY A 452 -73.84 31.84 -57.35
N PRO A 453 -73.67 33.04 -56.94
CA PRO A 453 -74.51 34.21 -57.37
C PRO A 453 -74.44 34.43 -58.86
N SER A 454 -75.61 34.84 -59.39
CA SER A 454 -76.02 34.98 -60.85
C SER A 454 -75.06 35.77 -61.77
N ASP A 455 -73.87 36.18 -61.34
CA ASP A 455 -72.99 37.01 -62.14
C ASP A 455 -72.01 36.26 -63.08
N GLN A 456 -71.90 34.94 -62.94
CA GLN A 456 -71.04 34.18 -63.83
C GLN A 456 -71.69 33.79 -65.17
N TRP A 457 -73.00 33.77 -65.24
CA TRP A 457 -73.72 33.46 -66.51
C TRP A 457 -73.68 34.62 -67.49
N GLN A 458 -73.55 35.86 -67.04
CA GLN A 458 -73.47 37.03 -67.93
C GLN A 458 -72.14 37.20 -68.66
N ARG A 459 -71.11 36.54 -68.18
CA ARG A 459 -69.79 36.58 -68.85
C ARG A 459 -69.65 35.53 -69.98
N LEU A 460 -70.43 34.51 -70.03
CA LEU A 460 -70.37 33.44 -71.00
C LEU A 460 -71.25 33.72 -72.25
N VAL A 461 -72.14 34.73 -72.25
CA VAL A 461 -73.06 35.06 -73.35
C VAL A 461 -72.83 36.38 -74.01
N ALA A 462 -71.83 37.15 -73.60
CA ALA A 462 -71.48 38.42 -74.22
C ALA A 462 -70.68 38.14 -75.51
N PRO A 463 -71.18 38.58 -76.71
CA PRO A 463 -70.44 38.46 -77.93
C PRO A 463 -69.15 39.33 -77.85
N GLN A 464 -68.07 38.78 -78.29
CA GLN A 464 -66.79 39.48 -78.37
C GLN A 464 -66.93 40.61 -79.44
N PRO A 465 -66.57 41.87 -79.17
CA PRO A 465 -66.48 42.89 -80.17
C PRO A 465 -65.31 42.57 -81.09
N ALA A 466 -65.58 42.62 -82.39
CA ALA A 466 -64.61 42.49 -83.47
C ALA A 466 -63.56 43.61 -83.33
N THR A 467 -62.32 43.30 -83.13
CA THR A 467 -61.23 44.23 -83.25
C THR A 467 -60.90 44.41 -84.70
N GLY A 468 -61.46 45.48 -85.31
CA GLY A 468 -61.00 46.05 -86.58
C GLY A 468 -59.65 46.72 -86.34
N GLY A 469 -58.69 46.35 -87.13
CA GLY A 469 -57.43 47.00 -87.16
C GLY A 469 -57.54 48.40 -87.82
N ALA A 470 -56.68 49.33 -87.43
CA ALA A 470 -56.17 50.41 -88.32
C ALA A 470 -54.88 50.95 -87.71
N HIS A 471 -53.92 50.87 -88.48
CA HIS A 471 -52.72 51.70 -88.67
C HIS A 471 -52.60 53.01 -87.92
N GLY A 472 -51.37 53.31 -87.50
CA GLY A 472 -50.78 54.58 -87.13
C GLY A 472 -49.60 54.34 -86.20
#